data_baaad8ecb10ebc25c8998c0e100d4d37
#
_entry.id   baaad8ecb10ebc25c8998c0e100d4d37
#
_cell.length_a   1.000
_cell.length_b   1.000
_cell.length_c   1.000
_cell.angle_alpha   90.00
_cell.angle_beta   90.00
_cell.angle_gamma   90.00
#
_symmetry.space_group_name_H-M   'P 1'
#
loop_
_entity.id
_entity.type
_entity.pdbx_description
1 polymer ?
#
loop_
_entity_poly.entity_id
_entity_poly.type
_entity_poly.pdbx_seq_one_letter_code
_entity_poly.pdbx_strand_id
1 'polypeptide(L)'
;MITIGIDPGKNGGIAVIDELGKAYADKMPETLQDLFELFNSFRLCYDGNCRAYLEQVHSSPQQGVVSAFTFGNGFGHLEMALTACGIPFERIRPQAWQKALGCMTKGDKNVSKRRAQELFPSLKITHSTADALLIAEYGRRLK
;
A
#
# COMPACT_ATOMS: atom_id res chain seq x y z
N MET A 1 10.47 -7.00 12.36
CA MET A 1 9.15 -6.33 12.06
C MET A 1 8.99 -6.15 10.58
N ILE A 2 7.94 -6.67 10.00
CA ILE A 2 7.61 -6.40 8.60
C ILE A 2 6.92 -5.04 8.43
N THR A 3 7.10 -4.44 7.28
CA THR A 3 6.45 -3.20 6.89
C THR A 3 5.51 -3.46 5.72
N ILE A 4 4.25 -3.10 5.89
CA ILE A 4 3.20 -3.28 4.88
C ILE A 4 2.90 -1.93 4.26
N GLY A 5 2.93 -1.84 2.94
CA GLY A 5 2.52 -0.65 2.18
C GLY A 5 1.22 -0.93 1.43
N ILE A 6 0.30 0.01 1.47
CA ILE A 6 -1.04 -0.15 0.87
C ILE A 6 -1.35 1.06 0.01
N ASP A 7 -1.52 0.80 -1.29
CA ASP A 7 -2.08 1.73 -2.26
C ASP A 7 -3.57 1.39 -2.44
N PRO A 8 -4.51 2.22 -1.94
CA PRO A 8 -5.93 1.93 -1.97
C PRO A 8 -6.51 1.92 -3.39
N GLY A 9 -7.66 1.27 -3.52
CA GLY A 9 -8.43 1.20 -4.75
C GLY A 9 -8.27 -0.13 -5.49
N LYS A 10 -9.20 -0.41 -6.38
CA LYS A 10 -9.22 -1.70 -7.10
C LYS A 10 -8.02 -1.88 -8.03
N ASN A 11 -7.39 -0.79 -8.46
CA ASN A 11 -6.19 -0.79 -9.29
C ASN A 11 -4.90 -0.56 -8.48
N GLY A 12 -5.02 -0.50 -7.16
CA GLY A 12 -3.91 -0.43 -6.24
C GLY A 12 -3.36 -1.80 -5.87
N GLY A 13 -2.59 -1.85 -4.78
CA GLY A 13 -1.95 -3.08 -4.35
C GLY A 13 -1.51 -3.05 -2.90
N ILE A 14 -0.98 -4.18 -2.47
CA ILE A 14 -0.44 -4.38 -1.14
C ILE A 14 0.97 -4.96 -1.28
N ALA A 15 1.91 -4.36 -0.57
CA ALA A 15 3.30 -4.81 -0.55
C ALA A 15 3.76 -5.07 0.88
N VAL A 16 4.71 -5.97 1.04
CA VAL A 16 5.36 -6.30 2.30
C VAL A 16 6.86 -6.29 2.11
N ILE A 17 7.58 -5.68 3.04
CA ILE A 17 9.04 -5.73 3.10
C ILE A 17 9.43 -6.29 4.47
N ASP A 18 10.24 -7.35 4.46
CA ASP A 18 10.73 -7.97 5.68
C ASP A 18 11.96 -7.23 6.27
N GLU A 19 12.46 -7.73 7.38
CA GLU A 19 13.61 -7.16 8.08
C GLU A 19 14.90 -7.20 7.26
N LEU A 20 15.02 -8.16 6.37
CA LEU A 20 16.17 -8.32 5.48
C LEU A 20 16.06 -7.49 4.20
N GLY A 21 14.94 -6.76 4.03
CA GLY A 21 14.67 -5.96 2.83
C GLY A 21 14.09 -6.76 1.67
N LYS A 22 13.73 -8.04 1.89
CA LYS A 22 13.05 -8.84 0.88
C LYS A 22 11.61 -8.37 0.74
N ALA A 23 11.21 -8.06 -0.48
CA ALA A 23 9.92 -7.49 -0.76
C ALA A 23 9.02 -8.45 -1.56
N TYR A 24 7.73 -8.35 -1.30
CA TYR A 24 6.65 -9.01 -2.01
C TYR A 24 5.55 -8.01 -2.27
N ALA A 25 4.89 -8.09 -3.41
CA ALA A 25 3.77 -7.23 -3.71
C ALA A 25 2.78 -7.91 -4.64
N ASP A 26 1.52 -7.62 -4.44
CA ASP A 26 0.43 -8.10 -5.29
C ASP A 26 -0.64 -7.02 -5.47
N LYS A 27 -1.46 -7.19 -6.49
CA LYS A 27 -2.63 -6.33 -6.70
C LYS A 27 -3.61 -6.42 -5.53
N MET A 28 -4.46 -5.40 -5.39
CA MET A 28 -5.50 -5.38 -4.36
C MET A 28 -6.40 -6.63 -4.48
N PRO A 29 -6.66 -7.35 -3.36
CA PRO A 29 -7.62 -8.45 -3.33
C PRO A 29 -9.01 -8.02 -3.80
N GLU A 30 -9.69 -8.90 -4.51
CA GLU A 30 -10.99 -8.59 -5.13
C GLU A 30 -12.16 -8.73 -4.14
N THR A 31 -12.03 -9.59 -3.12
CA THR A 31 -13.08 -9.85 -2.13
C THR A 31 -12.67 -9.40 -0.74
N LEU A 32 -13.67 -9.11 0.09
CA LEU A 32 -13.44 -8.77 1.51
C LEU A 32 -12.82 -9.94 2.27
N GLN A 33 -13.20 -11.16 1.93
CA GLN A 33 -12.66 -12.36 2.54
C GLN A 33 -11.16 -12.50 2.24
N ASP A 34 -10.76 -12.37 0.97
CA ASP A 34 -9.35 -12.45 0.57
C ASP A 34 -8.52 -11.34 1.23
N LEU A 35 -9.08 -10.13 1.34
CA LEU A 35 -8.42 -9.01 2.02
C LEU A 35 -8.17 -9.31 3.50
N PHE A 36 -9.18 -9.83 4.19
CA PHE A 36 -9.06 -10.20 5.59
C PHE A 36 -8.05 -11.34 5.78
N GLU A 37 -8.13 -12.39 4.97
CA GLU A 37 -7.22 -13.54 5.02
C GLU A 37 -5.77 -13.14 4.78
N LEU A 38 -5.53 -12.22 3.83
CA LEU A 38 -4.20 -11.69 3.55
C LEU A 38 -3.60 -11.01 4.79
N PHE A 39 -4.32 -10.06 5.40
CA PHE A 39 -3.83 -9.35 6.59
C PHE A 39 -3.70 -10.29 7.80
N ASN A 40 -4.64 -11.21 7.97
CA ASN A 40 -4.55 -12.19 9.04
C ASN A 40 -3.35 -13.11 8.86
N SER A 41 -3.03 -13.50 7.63
CA SER A 41 -1.83 -14.28 7.34
C SER A 41 -0.54 -13.53 7.71
N PHE A 42 -0.45 -12.24 7.42
CA PHE A 42 0.70 -11.43 7.84
C PHE A 42 0.83 -11.38 9.36
N ARG A 43 -0.28 -11.17 10.07
CA ARG A 43 -0.29 -11.18 11.54
C ARG A 43 0.21 -12.50 12.11
N LEU A 44 -0.28 -13.61 11.57
CA LEU A 44 0.08 -14.96 12.05
C LEU A 44 1.53 -15.33 11.70
N CYS A 45 1.94 -15.10 10.46
CA CYS A 45 3.28 -15.47 9.99
C CYS A 45 4.40 -14.69 10.71
N TYR A 46 4.12 -13.49 11.19
CA TYR A 46 5.11 -12.61 11.83
C TYR A 46 4.82 -12.35 13.31
N ASP A 47 3.97 -13.17 13.91
CA ASP A 47 3.61 -13.10 15.34
C ASP A 47 3.19 -11.69 15.79
N GLY A 48 2.39 -11.02 14.98
CA GLY A 48 1.96 -9.65 15.20
C GLY A 48 3.05 -8.58 15.03
N ASN A 49 4.28 -8.97 14.69
CA ASN A 49 5.39 -8.02 14.50
C ASN A 49 5.34 -7.37 13.10
N CYS A 50 4.27 -6.62 12.85
CA CYS A 50 3.99 -5.94 11.60
C CYS A 50 3.42 -4.54 11.83
N ARG A 51 3.66 -3.63 10.87
CA ARG A 51 3.09 -2.29 10.83
C ARG A 51 2.72 -1.94 9.39
N ALA A 52 1.56 -1.33 9.21
CA ALA A 52 1.09 -0.92 7.91
C ALA A 52 1.15 0.61 7.72
N TYR A 53 1.36 1.00 6.47
CA TYR A 53 1.28 2.36 5.99
C TYR A 53 0.26 2.41 4.86
N LEU A 54 -0.82 3.13 5.09
CA LEU A 54 -1.95 3.24 4.18
C LEU A 54 -1.94 4.61 3.54
N GLU A 55 -1.90 4.67 2.21
CA GLU A 55 -1.97 5.95 1.53
C GLU A 55 -3.29 6.66 1.84
N GLN A 56 -3.19 7.88 2.33
CA GLN A 56 -4.36 8.71 2.63
C GLN A 56 -4.98 9.19 1.34
N VAL A 57 -6.23 8.83 1.15
CA VAL A 57 -7.04 9.23 0.00
C VAL A 57 -8.21 10.13 0.42
N HIS A 58 -8.71 10.90 -0.52
CA HIS A 58 -9.90 11.73 -0.37
C HIS A 58 -10.62 11.83 -1.70
N SER A 59 -11.88 12.22 -1.67
CA SER A 59 -12.63 12.48 -2.90
C SER A 59 -12.16 13.76 -3.58
N SER A 60 -12.25 13.78 -4.90
CA SER A 60 -11.99 14.97 -5.72
C SER A 60 -13.31 15.50 -6.29
N PRO A 61 -13.49 16.83 -6.39
CA PRO A 61 -14.68 17.42 -7.03
C PRO A 61 -14.91 16.94 -8.46
N GLN A 62 -13.85 16.54 -9.16
CA GLN A 62 -13.93 16.00 -10.53
C GLN A 62 -14.23 14.51 -10.59
N GLN A 63 -14.21 13.82 -9.46
CA GLN A 63 -14.52 12.41 -9.39
C GLN A 63 -16.03 12.19 -9.44
N GLY A 64 -16.47 11.19 -10.23
CA GLY A 64 -17.87 10.82 -10.28
C GLY A 64 -18.37 10.30 -8.91
N VAL A 65 -19.64 10.59 -8.60
CA VAL A 65 -20.24 10.23 -7.30
C VAL A 65 -20.13 8.74 -6.99
N VAL A 66 -20.42 7.88 -7.96
CA VAL A 66 -20.33 6.42 -7.81
C VAL A 66 -18.89 5.99 -7.55
N SER A 67 -17.94 6.54 -8.30
CA SER A 67 -16.51 6.24 -8.11
C SER A 67 -16.01 6.70 -6.76
N ALA A 68 -16.40 7.88 -6.30
CA ALA A 68 -16.04 8.41 -4.99
C ALA A 68 -16.60 7.54 -3.85
N PHE A 69 -17.86 7.10 -3.96
CA PHE A 69 -18.48 6.22 -2.98
C PHE A 69 -17.78 4.85 -2.92
N THR A 70 -17.55 4.22 -4.07
CA THR A 70 -16.87 2.91 -4.17
C THR A 70 -15.46 2.98 -3.61
N PHE A 71 -14.72 4.03 -3.94
CA PHE A 71 -13.36 4.23 -3.48
C PHE A 71 -13.30 4.47 -1.96
N GLY A 72 -14.18 5.31 -1.41
CA GLY A 72 -14.29 5.55 0.01
C GLY A 72 -14.70 4.31 0.80
N ASN A 73 -15.63 3.51 0.26
CA ASN A 73 -16.04 2.25 0.84
C ASN A 73 -14.87 1.26 0.91
N GLY A 74 -14.11 1.11 -0.18
CA GLY A 74 -12.92 0.26 -0.21
C GLY A 74 -11.83 0.72 0.77
N PHE A 75 -11.63 2.02 0.91
CA PHE A 75 -10.71 2.57 1.90
C PHE A 75 -11.12 2.21 3.34
N GLY A 76 -12.41 2.33 3.67
CA GLY A 76 -12.95 1.93 4.97
C GLY A 76 -12.80 0.42 5.23
N HIS A 77 -12.92 -0.42 4.20
CA HIS A 77 -12.68 -1.86 4.31
C HIS A 77 -11.22 -2.16 4.69
N LEU A 78 -10.25 -1.45 4.09
CA LEU A 78 -8.83 -1.59 4.42
C LEU A 78 -8.56 -1.23 5.88
N GLU A 79 -9.09 -0.11 6.35
CA GLU A 79 -8.93 0.31 7.74
C GLU A 79 -9.55 -0.68 8.72
N MET A 80 -10.76 -1.16 8.41
CA MET A 80 -11.43 -2.13 9.27
C MET A 80 -10.70 -3.48 9.27
N ALA A 81 -10.22 -3.95 8.14
CA ALA A 81 -9.48 -5.20 8.05
C ALA A 81 -8.16 -5.15 8.85
N LEU A 82 -7.41 -4.05 8.74
CA LEU A 82 -6.20 -3.83 9.55
C LEU A 82 -6.53 -3.82 11.05
N THR A 83 -7.58 -3.10 11.44
CA THR A 83 -8.03 -3.01 12.83
C THR A 83 -8.46 -4.37 13.35
N ALA A 84 -9.27 -5.11 12.59
CA ALA A 84 -9.75 -6.45 12.98
C ALA A 84 -8.62 -7.46 13.13
N CYS A 85 -7.58 -7.36 12.30
CA CYS A 85 -6.38 -8.19 12.40
C CYS A 85 -5.39 -7.68 13.47
N GLY A 86 -5.65 -6.57 14.15
CA GLY A 86 -4.75 -6.02 15.17
C GLY A 86 -3.43 -5.53 14.58
N ILE A 87 -3.39 -5.10 13.33
CA ILE A 87 -2.21 -4.54 12.67
C ILE A 87 -2.19 -3.02 12.88
N PRO A 88 -1.22 -2.48 13.62
CA PRO A 88 -1.06 -1.04 13.74
C PRO A 88 -0.80 -0.40 12.37
N PHE A 89 -1.47 0.71 12.08
CA PHE A 89 -1.25 1.40 10.81
C PHE A 89 -1.24 2.92 10.95
N GLU A 90 -0.58 3.56 10.00
CA GLU A 90 -0.55 5.01 9.84
C GLU A 90 -1.04 5.39 8.45
N ARG A 91 -1.81 6.48 8.36
CA ARG A 91 -2.16 7.09 7.08
C ARG A 91 -1.04 8.03 6.64
N ILE A 92 -0.58 7.89 5.41
CA ILE A 92 0.46 8.74 4.85
C ILE A 92 -0.03 9.48 3.61
N ARG A 93 0.38 10.73 3.47
CA ARG A 93 0.03 11.54 2.29
C ARG A 93 0.88 11.13 1.10
N PRO A 94 0.32 11.10 -0.13
CA PRO A 94 1.09 10.80 -1.33
C PRO A 94 2.35 11.62 -1.47
N GLN A 95 2.27 12.93 -1.23
CA GLN A 95 3.42 13.83 -1.33
C GLN A 95 4.55 13.49 -0.38
N ALA A 96 4.24 12.93 0.80
CA ALA A 96 5.25 12.60 1.80
C ALA A 96 6.19 11.49 1.31
N TRP A 97 5.63 10.37 0.88
CA TRP A 97 6.44 9.26 0.40
C TRP A 97 7.08 9.56 -0.98
N GLN A 98 6.36 10.24 -1.88
CA GLN A 98 6.89 10.62 -3.18
C GLN A 98 8.11 11.54 -3.07
N LYS A 99 8.04 12.54 -2.19
CA LYS A 99 9.16 13.45 -1.93
C LYS A 99 10.33 12.73 -1.30
N ALA A 100 10.09 11.92 -0.27
CA ALA A 100 11.13 11.20 0.46
C ALA A 100 11.89 10.21 -0.43
N LEU A 101 11.21 9.60 -1.40
CA LEU A 101 11.81 8.62 -2.32
C LEU A 101 12.26 9.22 -3.67
N GLY A 102 12.11 10.53 -3.86
CA GLY A 102 12.54 11.22 -5.08
C GLY A 102 11.73 10.85 -6.32
N CYS A 103 10.43 10.58 -6.16
CA CYS A 103 9.56 10.13 -7.23
C CYS A 103 8.23 10.91 -7.29
N MET A 104 8.30 12.24 -7.20
CA MET A 104 7.12 13.08 -7.39
C MET A 104 6.54 12.87 -8.79
N THR A 105 5.37 12.26 -8.85
CA THR A 105 4.80 11.79 -10.12
C THR A 105 4.20 12.90 -10.97
N LYS A 106 3.65 13.94 -10.34
CA LYS A 106 2.91 15.03 -11.04
C LYS A 106 1.88 14.50 -12.05
N GLY A 107 1.25 13.34 -11.71
CA GLY A 107 0.28 12.66 -12.56
C GLY A 107 0.86 11.60 -13.51
N ASP A 108 2.18 11.48 -13.65
CA ASP A 108 2.81 10.42 -14.45
C ASP A 108 3.16 9.20 -13.59
N LYS A 109 2.35 8.14 -13.69
CA LYS A 109 2.54 6.89 -12.95
C LYS A 109 3.80 6.12 -13.34
N ASN A 110 4.41 6.42 -14.48
CA ASN A 110 5.66 5.78 -14.87
C ASN A 110 6.84 6.21 -14.00
N VAL A 111 6.77 7.37 -13.36
CA VAL A 111 7.81 7.87 -12.45
C VAL A 111 7.91 6.96 -11.23
N SER A 112 6.81 6.67 -10.55
CA SER A 112 6.81 5.76 -9.40
C SER A 112 7.16 4.33 -9.80
N LYS A 113 6.64 3.83 -10.93
CA LYS A 113 6.97 2.49 -11.42
C LYS A 113 8.48 2.33 -11.67
N ARG A 114 9.12 3.31 -12.30
CA ARG A 114 10.56 3.31 -12.52
C ARG A 114 11.34 3.30 -11.20
N ARG A 115 10.92 4.16 -10.26
CA ARG A 115 11.56 4.22 -8.95
C ARG A 115 11.43 2.90 -8.17
N ALA A 116 10.27 2.28 -8.19
CA ALA A 116 10.07 0.96 -7.60
C ALA A 116 10.97 -0.09 -8.25
N GLN A 117 11.11 -0.07 -9.58
CA GLN A 117 11.98 -1.00 -10.31
C GLN A 117 13.47 -0.81 -9.96
N GLU A 118 13.92 0.43 -9.73
CA GLU A 118 15.28 0.72 -9.28
C GLU A 118 15.55 0.15 -7.87
N LEU A 119 14.58 0.29 -6.96
CA LEU A 119 14.72 -0.17 -5.57
C LEU A 119 14.54 -1.69 -5.42
N PHE A 120 13.75 -2.30 -6.28
CA PHE A 120 13.42 -3.72 -6.25
C PHE A 120 13.68 -4.40 -7.60
N PRO A 121 14.93 -4.46 -8.06
CA PRO A 121 15.25 -4.92 -9.42
C PRO A 121 14.91 -6.39 -9.68
N SER A 122 14.79 -7.20 -8.64
CA SER A 122 14.44 -8.62 -8.75
C SER A 122 12.92 -8.87 -8.89
N LEU A 123 12.09 -7.85 -8.67
CA LEU A 123 10.64 -7.98 -8.75
C LEU A 123 10.10 -7.57 -10.11
N LYS A 124 9.05 -8.24 -10.55
CA LYS A 124 8.23 -7.79 -11.66
C LYS A 124 7.28 -6.70 -11.18
N ILE A 125 7.60 -5.45 -11.46
CA ILE A 125 6.81 -4.29 -11.03
C ILE A 125 5.68 -4.03 -12.03
N THR A 126 4.46 -3.89 -11.51
CA THR A 126 3.29 -3.43 -12.26
C THR A 126 2.84 -2.06 -11.75
N HIS A 127 1.94 -1.40 -12.46
CA HIS A 127 1.34 -0.15 -11.96
C HIS A 127 0.56 -0.35 -10.66
N SER A 128 -0.04 -1.53 -10.46
CA SER A 128 -0.79 -1.86 -9.24
C SER A 128 0.11 -2.08 -8.02
N THR A 129 1.35 -2.50 -8.21
CA THR A 129 2.27 -2.85 -7.11
C THR A 129 3.32 -1.79 -6.83
N ALA A 130 3.57 -0.89 -7.77
CA ALA A 130 4.64 0.09 -7.66
C ALA A 130 4.48 1.01 -6.45
N ASP A 131 3.31 1.64 -6.32
CA ASP A 131 3.07 2.60 -5.24
C ASP A 131 3.04 1.89 -3.88
N ALA A 132 2.43 0.72 -3.78
CA ALA A 132 2.43 -0.08 -2.56
C ALA A 132 3.86 -0.43 -2.08
N LEU A 133 4.76 -0.80 -2.99
CA LEU A 133 6.17 -1.07 -2.69
C LEU A 133 6.89 0.19 -2.18
N LEU A 134 6.65 1.33 -2.82
CA LEU A 134 7.25 2.60 -2.41
C LEU A 134 6.72 3.08 -1.06
N ILE A 135 5.43 2.89 -0.78
CA ILE A 135 4.82 3.18 0.51
C ILE A 135 5.43 2.30 1.61
N ALA A 136 5.61 1.00 1.35
CA ALA A 136 6.26 0.09 2.29
C ALA A 136 7.71 0.50 2.56
N GLU A 137 8.47 0.84 1.52
CA GLU A 137 9.85 1.29 1.65
C GLU A 137 9.96 2.62 2.41
N TYR A 138 9.05 3.56 2.15
CA TYR A 138 8.96 4.79 2.93
C TYR A 138 8.74 4.50 4.40
N GLY A 139 7.75 3.66 4.74
CA GLY A 139 7.47 3.27 6.12
C GLY A 139 8.65 2.56 6.79
N ARG A 140 9.38 1.74 6.05
CA ARG A 140 10.58 1.06 6.55
C ARG A 140 11.71 2.04 6.93
N ARG A 141 11.80 3.18 6.23
CA ARG A 141 12.80 4.23 6.50
C ARG A 141 12.44 5.17 7.63
N LEU A 142 11.18 5.16 8.10
CA LEU A 142 10.73 6.02 9.21
C LEU A 142 11.18 5.51 10.59
N LYS A 143 11.82 4.38 10.66
CA LYS A 143 12.29 3.73 11.90
C LYS A 143 13.58 4.35 12.43
#